data_21a44783473060c7fd558fc0f3f5f89b
#
_entry.id   21a44783473060c7fd558fc0f3f5f89b
#
_cell.length_a   1.000
_cell.length_b   1.000
_cell.length_c   1.000
_cell.angle_alpha   90.00
_cell.angle_beta   90.00
_cell.angle_gamma   90.00
#
_symmetry.space_group_name_H-M   'P 1'
#
loop_
_entity.id
_entity.type
_entity.pdbx_description
1 polymer ?
#
loop_
_entity_poly.entity_id
_entity_poly.type
_entity_poly.pdbx_seq_one_letter_code
_entity_poly.pdbx_strand_id
1 'polypeptide(L)'
;MLFRSVVAPRFTQRGLMSMEPLIRERAGKILDGLPVNEEFNWVQHVSVELTGQMLATLFGVPQEDRHKLIHWSDATQAIGDPDVFETPEEGFAELWKCWEYFDAVWKERAAENEPRDDLISMLVHGEATRDMPPNEYLGNILLLIVGGNDTTRNSISGGLLALNENPDQYEKLLQNPGLVESMAPEIIRWQSPVAHMARTALRDTELGGQQIREGEKVVMWYLSGNRDSDDIEDADRFLIDRENPRKHLSFGFGIHRCLGNRLGEMQLRIIWEEILKRFGKIEVTSDPVYLKSSFINGIRELPVTIRA
;
A
#
# COMPACT_ATOMS: atom_id res chain seq x y z
N MET A 1 9.63 14.59 12.22
CA MET A 1 9.19 14.25 10.82
C MET A 1 10.18 14.76 9.77
N LEU A 2 11.44 14.86 10.10
CA LEU A 2 12.46 15.38 9.21
C LEU A 2 12.60 14.56 7.92
N PHE A 3 12.55 13.21 8.00
CA PHE A 3 12.64 12.36 6.82
C PHE A 3 11.54 12.64 5.79
N ARG A 4 10.30 12.91 6.24
CA ARG A 4 9.16 13.16 5.35
C ARG A 4 9.41 14.37 4.42
N SER A 5 9.98 15.47 4.93
CA SER A 5 10.27 16.65 4.11
C SER A 5 11.34 16.36 3.06
N VAL A 6 12.30 15.48 3.37
CA VAL A 6 13.38 15.09 2.46
C VAL A 6 12.83 14.24 1.30
N VAL A 7 11.99 13.25 1.57
CA VAL A 7 11.47 12.34 0.53
C VAL A 7 10.20 12.84 -0.17
N ALA A 8 9.49 13.84 0.37
CA ALA A 8 8.24 14.35 -0.19
C ALA A 8 8.32 14.80 -1.66
N PRO A 9 9.40 15.41 -2.16
CA PRO A 9 9.52 15.80 -3.56
C PRO A 9 9.29 14.64 -4.54
N ARG A 10 9.70 13.40 -4.18
CA ARG A 10 9.50 12.19 -4.98
C ARG A 10 8.02 11.84 -5.20
N PHE A 11 7.15 12.18 -4.24
CA PHE A 11 5.73 11.87 -4.25
C PHE A 11 4.85 13.04 -4.75
N THR A 12 5.46 14.11 -5.23
CA THR A 12 4.74 15.18 -5.91
C THR A 12 4.25 14.74 -7.29
N GLN A 13 3.26 15.43 -7.85
CA GLN A 13 2.80 15.14 -9.20
C GLN A 13 3.96 15.12 -10.22
N ARG A 14 4.86 16.11 -10.15
CA ARG A 14 6.04 16.16 -11.02
C ARG A 14 6.99 15.00 -10.80
N GLY A 15 7.26 14.61 -9.56
CA GLY A 15 8.12 13.47 -9.21
C GLY A 15 7.55 12.14 -9.67
N LEU A 16 6.22 12.02 -9.75
CA LEU A 16 5.54 10.78 -10.17
C LEU A 16 5.33 10.68 -11.68
N MET A 17 5.38 11.78 -12.43
CA MET A 17 5.17 11.75 -13.89
C MET A 17 6.13 10.80 -14.61
N SER A 18 7.38 10.71 -14.15
CA SER A 18 8.38 9.79 -14.73
C SER A 18 8.12 8.32 -14.38
N MET A 19 7.32 8.05 -13.35
CA MET A 19 7.02 6.69 -12.90
C MET A 19 5.84 6.05 -13.65
N GLU A 20 4.92 6.85 -14.20
CA GLU A 20 3.74 6.31 -14.88
C GLU A 20 4.08 5.35 -16.03
N PRO A 21 5.00 5.68 -16.97
CA PRO A 21 5.39 4.74 -18.04
C PRO A 21 5.99 3.45 -17.50
N LEU A 22 6.80 3.54 -16.43
CA LEU A 22 7.42 2.39 -15.79
C LEU A 22 6.40 1.49 -15.09
N ILE A 23 5.45 2.06 -14.36
CA ILE A 23 4.36 1.31 -13.71
C ILE A 23 3.56 0.58 -14.79
N ARG A 24 3.23 1.26 -15.89
CA ARG A 24 2.46 0.70 -17.00
C ARG A 24 3.20 -0.46 -17.69
N GLU A 25 4.48 -0.31 -17.95
CA GLU A 25 5.32 -1.37 -18.51
C GLU A 25 5.34 -2.61 -17.61
N ARG A 26 5.53 -2.41 -16.31
CA ARG A 26 5.57 -3.51 -15.33
C ARG A 26 4.23 -4.19 -15.17
N ALA A 27 3.15 -3.41 -15.01
CA ALA A 27 1.80 -3.94 -14.98
C ALA A 27 1.50 -4.78 -16.24
N GLY A 28 1.85 -4.25 -17.42
CA GLY A 28 1.71 -4.99 -18.69
C GLY A 28 2.46 -6.31 -18.69
N LYS A 29 3.75 -6.31 -18.32
CA LYS A 29 4.57 -7.54 -18.28
C LYS A 29 4.05 -8.58 -17.29
N ILE A 30 3.59 -8.14 -16.12
CA ILE A 30 2.98 -9.03 -15.12
C ILE A 30 1.73 -9.68 -15.72
N LEU A 31 0.82 -8.88 -16.29
CA LEU A 31 -0.44 -9.36 -16.84
C LEU A 31 -0.24 -10.26 -18.08
N ASP A 32 0.73 -9.96 -18.92
CA ASP A 32 1.08 -10.77 -20.11
C ASP A 32 1.63 -12.17 -19.73
N GLY A 33 2.15 -12.32 -18.51
CA GLY A 33 2.68 -13.60 -17.98
C GLY A 33 1.68 -14.43 -17.19
N LEU A 34 0.41 -14.00 -17.05
CA LEU A 34 -0.57 -14.69 -16.23
C LEU A 34 -1.08 -15.98 -16.88
N PRO A 35 -1.40 -17.03 -16.09
CA PRO A 35 -2.07 -18.22 -16.58
C PRO A 35 -3.47 -17.88 -17.15
N VAL A 36 -3.79 -18.46 -18.30
CA VAL A 36 -5.12 -18.33 -18.92
C VAL A 36 -5.80 -19.69 -18.92
N ASN A 37 -7.07 -19.75 -18.55
CA ASN A 37 -7.88 -20.98 -18.35
C ASN A 37 -7.37 -21.90 -17.24
N GLU A 38 -6.54 -21.40 -16.35
CA GLU A 38 -6.07 -22.10 -15.16
C GLU A 38 -6.33 -21.23 -13.92
N GLU A 39 -6.54 -21.87 -12.76
CA GLU A 39 -6.67 -21.17 -11.49
C GLU A 39 -5.30 -20.77 -10.95
N PHE A 40 -5.19 -19.54 -10.44
CA PHE A 40 -3.97 -19.04 -9.79
C PHE A 40 -4.29 -18.04 -8.69
N ASN A 41 -3.31 -17.77 -7.82
CA ASN A 41 -3.46 -16.79 -6.75
C ASN A 41 -3.12 -15.37 -7.25
N TRP A 42 -4.15 -14.53 -7.37
CA TRP A 42 -4.01 -13.13 -7.81
C TRP A 42 -3.05 -12.31 -6.95
N VAL A 43 -3.08 -12.54 -5.62
CA VAL A 43 -2.23 -11.79 -4.68
C VAL A 43 -0.77 -11.99 -5.03
N GLN A 44 -0.34 -13.25 -5.22
CA GLN A 44 1.05 -13.59 -5.49
C GLN A 44 1.49 -13.16 -6.90
N HIS A 45 0.67 -13.41 -7.92
CA HIS A 45 1.05 -13.20 -9.30
C HIS A 45 0.94 -11.74 -9.75
N VAL A 46 0.09 -10.93 -9.11
CA VAL A 46 -0.17 -9.56 -9.55
C VAL A 46 0.15 -8.55 -8.47
N SER A 47 -0.54 -8.62 -7.32
CA SER A 47 -0.47 -7.56 -6.31
C SER A 47 0.91 -7.46 -5.67
N VAL A 48 1.49 -8.60 -5.27
CA VAL A 48 2.84 -8.70 -4.69
C VAL A 48 3.91 -8.32 -5.72
N GLU A 49 3.78 -8.81 -6.94
CA GLU A 49 4.77 -8.54 -8.00
C GLU A 49 4.83 -7.05 -8.34
N LEU A 50 3.69 -6.40 -8.55
CA LEU A 50 3.68 -4.98 -8.88
C LEU A 50 4.22 -4.13 -7.72
N THR A 51 3.77 -4.35 -6.49
CA THR A 51 4.22 -3.56 -5.34
C THR A 51 5.69 -3.80 -5.03
N GLY A 52 6.18 -5.04 -5.10
CA GLY A 52 7.58 -5.38 -4.89
C GLY A 52 8.51 -4.72 -5.90
N GLN A 53 8.16 -4.77 -7.19
CA GLN A 53 8.93 -4.10 -8.25
C GLN A 53 8.96 -2.58 -8.06
N MET A 54 7.84 -1.98 -7.62
CA MET A 54 7.79 -0.54 -7.36
C MET A 54 8.59 -0.14 -6.13
N LEU A 55 8.56 -0.94 -5.05
CA LEU A 55 9.41 -0.71 -3.88
C LEU A 55 10.88 -0.77 -4.23
N ALA A 56 11.33 -1.81 -4.94
CA ALA A 56 12.73 -1.93 -5.36
C ALA A 56 13.19 -0.69 -6.15
N THR A 57 12.32 -0.15 -7.02
CA THR A 57 12.62 1.10 -7.75
C THR A 57 12.70 2.31 -6.83
N LEU A 58 11.74 2.45 -5.90
CA LEU A 58 11.70 3.59 -4.99
C LEU A 58 12.93 3.62 -4.08
N PHE A 59 13.38 2.45 -3.62
CA PHE A 59 14.58 2.33 -2.79
C PHE A 59 15.89 2.31 -3.57
N GLY A 60 15.83 2.21 -4.92
CA GLY A 60 17.01 2.12 -5.76
C GLY A 60 17.81 0.83 -5.56
N VAL A 61 17.14 -0.26 -5.17
CA VAL A 61 17.76 -1.58 -4.98
C VAL A 61 17.51 -2.48 -6.19
N PRO A 62 18.32 -3.55 -6.37
CA PRO A 62 18.15 -4.50 -7.48
C PRO A 62 16.75 -5.12 -7.50
N GLN A 63 16.20 -5.35 -8.71
CA GLN A 63 14.85 -5.92 -8.86
C GLN A 63 14.76 -7.37 -8.36
N GLU A 64 15.86 -8.11 -8.37
CA GLU A 64 15.97 -9.45 -7.78
C GLU A 64 15.77 -9.46 -6.27
N ASP A 65 16.02 -8.33 -5.59
CA ASP A 65 15.84 -8.19 -4.14
C ASP A 65 14.41 -7.81 -3.73
N ARG A 66 13.48 -7.57 -4.67
CA ARG A 66 12.10 -7.16 -4.36
C ARG A 66 11.39 -8.08 -3.39
N HIS A 67 11.64 -9.39 -3.48
CA HIS A 67 11.02 -10.36 -2.57
C HIS A 67 11.54 -10.27 -1.13
N LYS A 68 12.77 -9.78 -0.91
CA LYS A 68 13.28 -9.45 0.43
C LYS A 68 12.46 -8.33 1.07
N LEU A 69 12.12 -7.29 0.29
CA LEU A 69 11.30 -6.17 0.78
C LEU A 69 9.90 -6.65 1.19
N ILE A 70 9.30 -7.52 0.37
CA ILE A 70 7.99 -8.12 0.69
C ILE A 70 8.10 -8.97 1.97
N HIS A 71 9.12 -9.84 2.06
CA HIS A 71 9.35 -10.67 3.23
C HIS A 71 9.50 -9.85 4.52
N TRP A 72 10.26 -8.76 4.51
CA TRP A 72 10.40 -7.89 5.69
C TRP A 72 9.13 -7.11 6.02
N SER A 73 8.32 -6.75 5.02
CA SER A 73 6.99 -6.21 5.25
C SER A 73 6.11 -7.22 5.99
N ASP A 74 6.03 -8.45 5.48
CA ASP A 74 5.24 -9.53 6.06
C ASP A 74 5.75 -9.90 7.48
N ALA A 75 7.08 -9.98 7.67
CA ALA A 75 7.70 -10.22 8.98
C ALA A 75 7.33 -9.15 10.01
N THR A 76 7.31 -7.87 9.61
CA THR A 76 6.91 -6.77 10.50
C THR A 76 5.47 -6.93 11.01
N GLN A 77 4.57 -7.45 10.18
CA GLN A 77 3.17 -7.69 10.55
C GLN A 77 2.98 -8.97 11.38
N ALA A 78 3.89 -9.92 11.24
CA ALA A 78 3.79 -11.25 11.83
C ALA A 78 4.51 -11.38 13.19
N ILE A 79 5.22 -10.35 13.67
CA ILE A 79 5.85 -10.39 15.01
C ILE A 79 4.79 -10.59 16.08
N GLY A 80 4.90 -11.71 16.81
CA GLY A 80 3.93 -12.10 17.83
C GLY A 80 2.80 -13.01 17.31
N ASP A 81 2.81 -13.38 16.04
CA ASP A 81 1.95 -14.43 15.48
C ASP A 81 2.69 -15.78 15.57
N PRO A 82 2.25 -16.70 16.48
CA PRO A 82 2.93 -17.98 16.68
C PRO A 82 2.78 -18.96 15.50
N ASP A 83 1.88 -18.68 14.56
CA ASP A 83 1.76 -19.47 13.32
C ASP A 83 2.86 -19.13 12.31
N VAL A 84 3.60 -18.03 12.52
CA VAL A 84 4.66 -17.55 11.61
C VAL A 84 6.04 -17.61 12.27
N PHE A 85 6.14 -17.11 13.51
CA PHE A 85 7.37 -17.14 14.31
C PHE A 85 7.08 -17.82 15.65
N GLU A 86 7.91 -18.81 16.02
CA GLU A 86 7.76 -19.50 17.32
C GLU A 86 7.93 -18.50 18.48
N THR A 87 8.80 -17.52 18.31
CA THR A 87 9.07 -16.46 19.29
C THR A 87 9.14 -15.07 18.63
N PRO A 88 8.81 -13.99 19.36
CA PRO A 88 9.02 -12.62 18.85
C PRO A 88 10.47 -12.33 18.46
N GLU A 89 11.43 -12.95 19.14
CA GLU A 89 12.88 -12.81 18.88
C GLU A 89 13.25 -13.27 17.46
N GLU A 90 12.60 -14.30 16.94
CA GLU A 90 12.79 -14.75 15.55
C GLU A 90 12.31 -13.69 14.55
N GLY A 91 11.15 -13.10 14.80
CA GLY A 91 10.66 -11.98 13.98
C GLY A 91 11.60 -10.78 14.03
N PHE A 92 12.14 -10.43 15.21
CA PHE A 92 13.13 -9.38 15.32
C PHE A 92 14.45 -9.72 14.62
N ALA A 93 14.86 -10.99 14.59
CA ALA A 93 16.02 -11.42 13.83
C ALA A 93 15.88 -11.19 12.31
N GLU A 94 14.66 -11.37 11.76
CA GLU A 94 14.39 -11.01 10.36
C GLU A 94 14.48 -9.50 10.11
N LEU A 95 13.99 -8.69 11.05
CA LEU A 95 14.14 -7.23 10.93
C LEU A 95 15.61 -6.78 11.07
N TRP A 96 16.42 -7.54 11.81
CA TRP A 96 17.86 -7.29 11.87
C TRP A 96 18.54 -7.51 10.51
N LYS A 97 18.16 -8.55 9.77
CA LYS A 97 18.64 -8.78 8.39
C LYS A 97 18.22 -7.64 7.45
N CYS A 98 17.03 -7.09 7.62
CA CYS A 98 16.60 -5.89 6.91
C CYS A 98 17.52 -4.71 7.21
N TRP A 99 17.86 -4.50 8.49
CA TRP A 99 18.79 -3.44 8.89
C TRP A 99 20.17 -3.63 8.26
N GLU A 100 20.76 -4.83 8.33
CA GLU A 100 22.06 -5.12 7.72
C GLU A 100 22.10 -4.82 6.22
N TYR A 101 21.06 -5.21 5.51
CA TYR A 101 20.91 -4.95 4.10
C TYR A 101 20.87 -3.44 3.80
N PHE A 102 20.02 -2.70 4.49
CA PHE A 102 19.89 -1.27 4.24
C PHE A 102 21.04 -0.43 4.81
N ASP A 103 21.73 -0.90 5.84
CA ASP A 103 22.98 -0.30 6.31
C ASP A 103 24.08 -0.39 5.24
N ALA A 104 24.15 -1.53 4.54
CA ALA A 104 25.09 -1.68 3.41
C ALA A 104 24.70 -0.74 2.25
N VAL A 105 23.41 -0.65 1.90
CA VAL A 105 22.91 0.28 0.87
C VAL A 105 23.17 1.73 1.26
N TRP A 106 22.97 2.10 2.53
CA TRP A 106 23.29 3.44 3.05
C TRP A 106 24.74 3.80 2.84
N LYS A 107 25.67 2.90 3.24
CA LYS A 107 27.11 3.10 3.11
C LYS A 107 27.53 3.23 1.64
N GLU A 108 26.96 2.43 0.76
CA GLU A 108 27.17 2.55 -0.69
C GLU A 108 26.78 3.93 -1.20
N ARG A 109 25.55 4.39 -0.88
CA ARG A 109 25.04 5.71 -1.31
C ARG A 109 25.83 6.87 -0.71
N ALA A 110 26.29 6.74 0.55
CA ALA A 110 27.09 7.77 1.22
C ALA A 110 28.49 7.93 0.60
N ALA A 111 28.99 6.90 -0.06
CA ALA A 111 30.27 6.94 -0.77
C ALA A 111 30.17 7.57 -2.17
N GLU A 112 28.96 7.80 -2.69
CA GLU A 112 28.74 8.40 -3.99
C GLU A 112 28.80 9.93 -3.93
N ASN A 113 29.41 10.55 -4.95
CA ASN A 113 29.54 12.01 -5.02
C ASN A 113 28.23 12.71 -5.42
N GLU A 114 27.35 12.00 -6.14
CA GLU A 114 26.09 12.53 -6.62
C GLU A 114 24.93 11.64 -6.16
N PRO A 115 23.82 12.24 -5.66
CA PRO A 115 22.65 11.46 -5.25
C PRO A 115 21.97 10.81 -6.46
N ARG A 116 21.55 9.56 -6.31
CA ARG A 116 20.66 8.88 -7.25
C ARG A 116 19.20 9.35 -7.04
N ASP A 117 18.35 9.09 -8.03
CA ASP A 117 16.91 9.39 -7.94
C ASP A 117 16.16 8.26 -7.21
N ASP A 118 16.56 7.96 -5.96
CA ASP A 118 15.94 6.98 -5.07
C ASP A 118 15.82 7.51 -3.62
N LEU A 119 14.95 6.87 -2.83
CA LEU A 119 14.65 7.31 -1.47
C LEU A 119 15.85 7.22 -0.53
N ILE A 120 16.71 6.19 -0.69
CA ILE A 120 17.89 6.02 0.16
C ILE A 120 18.89 7.13 -0.11
N SER A 121 19.17 7.40 -1.39
CA SER A 121 20.04 8.52 -1.78
C SER A 121 19.52 9.86 -1.27
N MET A 122 18.19 10.10 -1.35
CA MET A 122 17.59 11.31 -0.80
C MET A 122 17.81 11.44 0.71
N LEU A 123 17.69 10.33 1.45
CA LEU A 123 17.90 10.32 2.91
C LEU A 123 19.36 10.52 3.28
N VAL A 124 20.28 9.86 2.58
CA VAL A 124 21.73 9.92 2.81
C VAL A 124 22.28 11.33 2.57
N HIS A 125 21.85 11.98 1.49
CA HIS A 125 22.35 13.31 1.11
C HIS A 125 21.46 14.47 1.66
N GLY A 126 20.34 14.14 2.29
CA GLY A 126 19.45 15.13 2.89
C GLY A 126 20.06 15.77 4.13
N GLU A 127 20.15 17.11 4.18
CA GLU A 127 20.71 17.82 5.33
C GLU A 127 20.06 17.45 6.66
N ALA A 128 18.75 17.19 6.64
CA ALA A 128 17.97 16.85 7.84
C ALA A 128 18.07 15.36 8.25
N THR A 129 18.64 14.50 7.41
CA THR A 129 18.58 13.03 7.60
C THR A 129 19.93 12.33 7.49
N ARG A 130 20.95 12.95 6.93
CA ARG A 130 22.28 12.33 6.71
C ARG A 130 22.95 11.86 8.01
N ASP A 131 22.66 12.50 9.14
CA ASP A 131 23.22 12.17 10.46
C ASP A 131 22.21 11.40 11.33
N MET A 132 21.21 10.76 10.71
CA MET A 132 20.15 10.01 11.39
C MET A 132 20.73 8.82 12.15
N PRO A 133 20.35 8.59 13.43
CA PRO A 133 20.74 7.41 14.16
C PRO A 133 20.29 6.11 13.47
N PRO A 134 21.05 5.01 13.56
CA PRO A 134 20.74 3.75 12.87
C PRO A 134 19.33 3.18 13.16
N ASN A 135 18.87 3.29 14.41
CA ASN A 135 17.54 2.83 14.81
C ASN A 135 16.41 3.70 14.21
N GLU A 136 16.62 5.01 14.09
CA GLU A 136 15.66 5.91 13.43
C GLU A 136 15.65 5.63 11.93
N TYR A 137 16.79 5.40 11.31
CA TYR A 137 16.89 5.02 9.90
C TYR A 137 16.12 3.73 9.61
N LEU A 138 16.36 2.66 10.39
CA LEU A 138 15.65 1.40 10.23
C LEU A 138 14.13 1.59 10.38
N GLY A 139 13.70 2.34 11.42
CA GLY A 139 12.28 2.63 11.61
C GLY A 139 11.64 3.35 10.42
N ASN A 140 12.37 4.29 9.79
CA ASN A 140 11.89 4.99 8.60
C ASN A 140 11.85 4.06 7.36
N ILE A 141 12.84 3.19 7.19
CA ILE A 141 12.85 2.20 6.10
C ILE A 141 11.68 1.24 6.24
N LEU A 142 11.48 0.64 7.42
CA LEU A 142 10.34 -0.26 7.67
C LEU A 142 8.99 0.43 7.44
N LEU A 143 8.85 1.68 7.90
CA LEU A 143 7.64 2.47 7.65
C LEU A 143 7.37 2.66 6.15
N LEU A 144 8.40 2.92 5.36
CA LEU A 144 8.27 3.10 3.91
C LEU A 144 7.99 1.76 3.20
N ILE A 145 8.61 0.67 3.64
CA ILE A 145 8.36 -0.68 3.09
C ILE A 145 6.90 -1.08 3.35
N VAL A 146 6.48 -1.10 4.62
CA VAL A 146 5.11 -1.51 5.01
C VAL A 146 4.06 -0.60 4.37
N GLY A 147 4.27 0.72 4.45
CA GLY A 147 3.34 1.69 3.89
C GLY A 147 3.21 1.62 2.37
N GLY A 148 4.28 1.27 1.66
CA GLY A 148 4.29 1.17 0.18
C GLY A 148 3.87 -0.20 -0.36
N ASN A 149 4.01 -1.25 0.43
CA ASN A 149 3.66 -2.62 0.04
C ASN A 149 2.22 -2.97 0.39
N ASP A 150 1.92 -3.12 1.69
CA ASP A 150 0.70 -3.77 2.17
C ASP A 150 -0.57 -3.05 1.75
N THR A 151 -0.55 -1.72 1.79
CA THR A 151 -1.74 -0.93 1.47
C THR A 151 -2.12 -1.01 0.00
N THR A 152 -1.15 -0.93 -0.90
CA THR A 152 -1.38 -0.99 -2.35
C THR A 152 -1.70 -2.42 -2.79
N ARG A 153 -0.95 -3.43 -2.29
CA ARG A 153 -1.21 -4.85 -2.51
C ARG A 153 -2.65 -5.22 -2.19
N ASN A 154 -3.11 -4.83 -1.00
CA ASN A 154 -4.45 -5.15 -0.55
C ASN A 154 -5.53 -4.34 -1.28
N SER A 155 -5.24 -3.14 -1.74
CA SER A 155 -6.15 -2.38 -2.59
C SER A 155 -6.30 -3.01 -3.98
N ILE A 156 -5.23 -3.52 -4.59
CA ILE A 156 -5.30 -4.22 -5.89
C ILE A 156 -6.15 -5.50 -5.76
N SER A 157 -5.90 -6.30 -4.73
CA SER A 157 -6.63 -7.55 -4.50
C SER A 157 -8.08 -7.30 -4.09
N GLY A 158 -8.30 -6.37 -3.16
CA GLY A 158 -9.65 -6.03 -2.68
C GLY A 158 -10.52 -5.37 -3.76
N GLY A 159 -9.92 -4.63 -4.69
CA GLY A 159 -10.64 -4.07 -5.84
C GLY A 159 -11.19 -5.15 -6.77
N LEU A 160 -10.41 -6.20 -7.03
CA LEU A 160 -10.88 -7.33 -7.83
C LEU A 160 -11.99 -8.11 -7.12
N LEU A 161 -11.81 -8.37 -5.81
CA LEU A 161 -12.83 -9.01 -5.00
C LEU A 161 -14.13 -8.20 -4.99
N ALA A 162 -14.04 -6.88 -4.70
CA ALA A 162 -15.19 -5.99 -4.65
C ALA A 162 -15.98 -5.97 -5.97
N LEU A 163 -15.31 -5.98 -7.13
CA LEU A 163 -15.98 -6.07 -8.43
C LEU A 163 -16.66 -7.42 -8.63
N ASN A 164 -16.09 -8.53 -8.15
CA ASN A 164 -16.72 -9.84 -8.23
C ASN A 164 -17.95 -9.96 -7.31
N GLU A 165 -17.91 -9.33 -6.13
CA GLU A 165 -19.04 -9.25 -5.20
C GLU A 165 -20.13 -8.28 -5.65
N ASN A 166 -19.80 -7.34 -6.56
CA ASN A 166 -20.74 -6.36 -7.12
C ASN A 166 -20.76 -6.46 -8.67
N PRO A 167 -21.36 -7.49 -9.24
CA PRO A 167 -21.30 -7.79 -10.68
C PRO A 167 -21.89 -6.69 -11.57
N ASP A 168 -22.85 -5.92 -11.07
CA ASP A 168 -23.40 -4.75 -11.75
C ASP A 168 -22.37 -3.63 -11.93
N GLN A 169 -21.48 -3.46 -10.94
CA GLN A 169 -20.39 -2.49 -11.01
C GLN A 169 -19.28 -2.99 -11.95
N TYR A 170 -19.03 -4.30 -11.97
CA TYR A 170 -18.06 -4.87 -12.91
C TYR A 170 -18.55 -4.71 -14.36
N GLU A 171 -19.82 -5.03 -14.62
CA GLU A 171 -20.41 -4.85 -15.95
C GLU A 171 -20.36 -3.37 -16.39
N LYS A 172 -20.70 -2.44 -15.50
CA LYS A 172 -20.58 -0.99 -15.74
C LYS A 172 -19.16 -0.58 -16.11
N LEU A 173 -18.14 -1.15 -15.44
CA LEU A 173 -16.74 -0.90 -15.74
C LEU A 173 -16.35 -1.41 -17.14
N LEU A 174 -16.78 -2.63 -17.49
CA LEU A 174 -16.49 -3.22 -18.79
C LEU A 174 -17.12 -2.42 -19.95
N GLN A 175 -18.32 -1.87 -19.72
CA GLN A 175 -19.00 -1.00 -20.69
C GLN A 175 -18.40 0.40 -20.77
N ASN A 176 -17.81 0.91 -19.68
CA ASN A 176 -17.18 2.23 -19.62
C ASN A 176 -15.82 2.19 -18.90
N PRO A 177 -14.73 1.82 -19.58
CA PRO A 177 -13.39 1.78 -19.00
C PRO A 177 -12.89 3.11 -18.42
N GLY A 178 -13.48 4.24 -18.82
CA GLY A 178 -13.15 5.56 -18.27
C GLY A 178 -13.46 5.71 -16.77
N LEU A 179 -14.32 4.84 -16.22
CA LEU A 179 -14.65 4.83 -14.79
C LEU A 179 -13.50 4.36 -13.89
N VAL A 180 -12.39 3.87 -14.44
CA VAL A 180 -11.19 3.55 -13.66
C VAL A 180 -10.70 4.74 -12.83
N GLU A 181 -10.87 5.96 -13.33
CA GLU A 181 -10.45 7.20 -12.64
C GLU A 181 -11.20 7.42 -11.32
N SER A 182 -12.51 7.16 -11.27
CA SER A 182 -13.34 7.25 -10.05
C SER A 182 -13.31 5.95 -9.23
N MET A 183 -13.14 4.82 -9.88
CA MET A 183 -13.07 3.51 -9.23
C MET A 183 -11.82 3.37 -8.35
N ALA A 184 -10.67 3.87 -8.77
CA ALA A 184 -9.43 3.69 -8.00
C ALA A 184 -9.53 4.25 -6.56
N PRO A 185 -9.96 5.49 -6.32
CA PRO A 185 -10.19 5.97 -4.96
C PRO A 185 -11.38 5.27 -4.26
N GLU A 186 -12.42 4.83 -4.97
CA GLU A 186 -13.50 4.05 -4.38
C GLU A 186 -13.01 2.68 -3.88
N ILE A 187 -12.12 2.00 -4.60
CA ILE A 187 -11.45 0.78 -4.13
C ILE A 187 -10.72 1.06 -2.81
N ILE A 188 -9.96 2.16 -2.73
CA ILE A 188 -9.21 2.53 -1.52
C ILE A 188 -10.15 2.81 -0.34
N ARG A 189 -11.28 3.47 -0.59
CA ARG A 189 -12.33 3.68 0.41
C ARG A 189 -12.91 2.34 0.88
N TRP A 190 -13.32 1.51 -0.08
CA TRP A 190 -14.00 0.23 0.17
C TRP A 190 -13.11 -0.76 0.91
N GLN A 191 -11.89 -0.96 0.45
CA GLN A 191 -10.94 -1.87 1.06
C GLN A 191 -10.43 -1.37 2.40
N SER A 192 -10.21 -0.05 2.55
CA SER A 192 -9.64 0.52 3.78
C SER A 192 -8.47 -0.30 4.32
N PRO A 193 -7.35 -0.45 3.59
CA PRO A 193 -6.32 -1.43 3.91
C PRO A 193 -5.65 -1.20 5.27
N VAL A 194 -5.64 0.04 5.79
CA VAL A 194 -5.30 0.33 7.20
C VAL A 194 -6.61 0.48 7.96
N ALA A 195 -6.86 -0.43 8.88
CA ALA A 195 -8.13 -0.49 9.64
C ALA A 195 -8.30 0.72 10.57
N HIS A 196 -7.22 1.12 11.23
CA HIS A 196 -7.24 2.22 12.20
C HIS A 196 -5.86 2.84 12.39
N MET A 197 -5.83 4.02 12.99
CA MET A 197 -4.64 4.65 13.54
C MET A 197 -4.96 5.20 14.93
N ALA A 198 -3.93 5.37 15.78
CA ALA A 198 -4.10 5.92 17.11
C ALA A 198 -3.34 7.23 17.30
N ARG A 199 -3.81 8.03 18.27
CA ARG A 199 -3.10 9.20 18.80
C ARG A 199 -3.07 9.08 20.31
N THR A 200 -2.00 9.60 20.93
CA THR A 200 -1.91 9.75 22.37
C THR A 200 -2.14 11.21 22.72
N ALA A 201 -3.03 11.50 23.66
CA ALA A 201 -3.28 12.85 24.12
C ALA A 201 -2.04 13.40 24.83
N LEU A 202 -1.56 14.58 24.42
CA LEU A 202 -0.39 15.25 25.00
C LEU A 202 -0.78 16.14 26.19
N ARG A 203 -2.06 16.31 26.45
CA ARG A 203 -2.67 17.06 27.55
C ARG A 203 -4.14 16.68 27.67
N ASP A 204 -4.76 17.00 28.79
CA ASP A 204 -6.21 16.87 28.95
C ASP A 204 -6.92 17.67 27.85
N THR A 205 -7.90 17.06 27.21
CA THR A 205 -8.67 17.65 26.12
C THR A 205 -10.10 17.10 26.09
N GLU A 206 -10.93 17.66 25.22
CA GLU A 206 -12.29 17.19 24.98
C GLU A 206 -12.51 16.93 23.50
N LEU A 207 -13.20 15.85 23.17
CA LEU A 207 -13.62 15.51 21.82
C LEU A 207 -15.05 14.95 21.84
N GLY A 208 -15.97 15.59 21.11
CA GLY A 208 -17.37 15.15 21.04
C GLY A 208 -18.07 15.09 22.40
N GLY A 209 -17.74 15.99 23.34
CA GLY A 209 -18.30 16.02 24.69
C GLY A 209 -17.68 15.01 25.67
N GLN A 210 -16.69 14.22 25.23
CA GLN A 210 -15.98 13.26 26.06
C GLN A 210 -14.64 13.83 26.51
N GLN A 211 -14.37 13.73 27.84
CA GLN A 211 -13.09 14.13 28.42
C GLN A 211 -12.02 13.06 28.12
N ILE A 212 -10.87 13.50 27.59
CA ILE A 212 -9.70 12.66 27.30
C ILE A 212 -8.55 13.20 28.14
N ARG A 213 -7.96 12.34 28.97
CA ARG A 213 -6.83 12.71 29.82
C ARG A 213 -5.50 12.61 29.07
N GLU A 214 -4.53 13.35 29.54
CA GLU A 214 -3.15 13.21 29.10
C GLU A 214 -2.68 11.74 29.19
N GLY A 215 -2.02 11.24 28.13
CA GLY A 215 -1.54 9.86 28.01
C GLY A 215 -2.58 8.87 27.49
N GLU A 216 -3.87 9.20 27.44
CA GLU A 216 -4.89 8.31 26.87
C GLU A 216 -4.77 8.19 25.34
N LYS A 217 -5.10 6.99 24.82
CA LYS A 217 -5.10 6.70 23.39
C LYS A 217 -6.48 6.90 22.78
N VAL A 218 -6.53 7.65 21.70
CA VAL A 218 -7.70 7.81 20.84
C VAL A 218 -7.48 7.04 19.55
N VAL A 219 -8.32 6.06 19.27
CA VAL A 219 -8.27 5.24 18.06
C VAL A 219 -9.23 5.79 17.02
N MET A 220 -8.71 6.04 15.82
CA MET A 220 -9.50 6.48 14.68
C MET A 220 -9.75 5.28 13.77
N TRP A 221 -10.97 4.77 13.75
CA TRP A 221 -11.37 3.64 12.93
C TRP A 221 -11.67 4.09 11.50
N TYR A 222 -10.71 3.92 10.60
CA TYR A 222 -10.88 4.29 9.18
C TYR A 222 -11.91 3.43 8.48
N LEU A 223 -11.98 2.14 8.82
CA LEU A 223 -13.03 1.24 8.32
C LEU A 223 -14.42 1.77 8.61
N SER A 224 -14.68 2.21 9.86
CA SER A 224 -15.97 2.78 10.27
C SER A 224 -16.23 4.11 9.57
N GLY A 225 -15.26 5.04 9.61
CA GLY A 225 -15.42 6.36 9.00
C GLY A 225 -15.60 6.32 7.47
N ASN A 226 -15.06 5.28 6.81
CA ASN A 226 -15.29 5.07 5.37
C ASN A 226 -16.65 4.42 5.04
N ARG A 227 -17.40 4.01 6.07
CA ARG A 227 -18.77 3.48 5.99
C ARG A 227 -19.78 4.39 6.69
N ASP A 228 -19.39 5.60 7.06
CA ASP A 228 -20.26 6.54 7.76
C ASP A 228 -21.23 7.20 6.78
N SER A 229 -22.53 6.85 6.91
CA SER A 229 -23.61 7.35 6.07
C SER A 229 -23.98 8.80 6.36
N ASP A 230 -23.56 9.37 7.50
CA ASP A 230 -23.76 10.79 7.79
C ASP A 230 -22.84 11.68 6.94
N ASP A 231 -21.69 11.12 6.50
CA ASP A 231 -20.70 11.84 5.71
C ASP A 231 -20.60 11.37 4.26
N ILE A 232 -20.87 10.09 3.98
CA ILE A 232 -20.69 9.47 2.66
C ILE A 232 -22.02 8.86 2.22
N GLU A 233 -22.61 9.42 1.18
CA GLU A 233 -23.85 8.89 0.62
C GLU A 233 -23.65 7.44 0.14
N ASP A 234 -24.62 6.57 0.44
CA ASP A 234 -24.53 5.13 0.12
C ASP A 234 -23.19 4.49 0.60
N ALA A 235 -22.75 4.82 1.81
CA ALA A 235 -21.42 4.44 2.32
C ALA A 235 -21.19 2.91 2.33
N ASP A 236 -22.26 2.11 2.51
CA ASP A 236 -22.21 0.64 2.53
C ASP A 236 -22.33 0.01 1.13
N ARG A 237 -22.29 0.82 0.07
CA ARG A 237 -22.29 0.34 -1.31
C ARG A 237 -20.95 0.62 -1.98
N PHE A 238 -20.48 -0.34 -2.76
CA PHE A 238 -19.35 -0.14 -3.66
C PHE A 238 -19.86 0.45 -4.98
N LEU A 239 -19.49 1.71 -5.26
CA LEU A 239 -19.99 2.47 -6.42
C LEU A 239 -18.80 3.07 -7.18
N ILE A 240 -18.47 2.50 -8.34
CA ILE A 240 -17.29 2.91 -9.12
C ILE A 240 -17.42 4.29 -9.79
N ASP A 241 -18.62 4.82 -9.87
CA ASP A 241 -18.95 6.14 -10.41
C ASP A 241 -19.40 7.14 -9.34
N ARG A 242 -18.98 6.93 -8.08
CA ARG A 242 -19.27 7.84 -6.97
C ARG A 242 -18.85 9.27 -7.31
N GLU A 243 -19.71 10.26 -7.03
CA GLU A 243 -19.50 11.66 -7.37
C GLU A 243 -18.24 12.25 -6.69
N ASN A 244 -18.03 11.92 -5.42
CA ASN A 244 -16.88 12.37 -4.63
C ASN A 244 -16.02 11.18 -4.13
N PRO A 245 -15.37 10.41 -5.03
CA PRO A 245 -14.76 9.15 -4.67
C PRO A 245 -13.53 9.30 -3.74
N ARG A 246 -12.94 10.51 -3.65
CA ARG A 246 -11.83 10.81 -2.74
C ARG A 246 -12.26 11.30 -1.36
N LYS A 247 -13.57 11.34 -1.08
CA LYS A 247 -14.10 11.62 0.27
C LYS A 247 -14.02 10.35 1.12
N HIS A 248 -12.80 10.03 1.61
CA HIS A 248 -12.54 8.89 2.47
C HIS A 248 -11.35 9.15 3.40
N LEU A 249 -11.23 8.34 4.47
CA LEU A 249 -10.19 8.47 5.51
C LEU A 249 -9.00 7.52 5.32
N SER A 250 -8.97 6.64 4.31
CA SER A 250 -7.93 5.60 4.15
C SER A 250 -6.50 6.16 4.08
N PHE A 251 -6.32 7.39 3.62
CA PHE A 251 -5.03 8.08 3.61
C PHE A 251 -4.71 8.86 4.88
N GLY A 252 -5.60 8.81 5.88
CA GLY A 252 -5.48 9.62 7.08
C GLY A 252 -5.64 11.10 6.82
N PHE A 253 -5.37 11.91 7.86
CA PHE A 253 -5.55 13.36 7.82
C PHE A 253 -4.43 14.13 8.53
N GLY A 254 -4.30 15.42 8.24
CA GLY A 254 -3.35 16.33 8.88
C GLY A 254 -1.89 16.03 8.51
N ILE A 255 -0.98 16.28 9.45
CA ILE A 255 0.47 16.15 9.24
C ILE A 255 0.93 14.72 8.96
N HIS A 256 0.14 13.71 9.31
CA HIS A 256 0.40 12.30 9.05
C HIS A 256 -0.34 11.76 7.82
N ARG A 257 -1.02 12.59 7.05
CA ARG A 257 -1.65 12.14 5.81
C ARG A 257 -0.65 11.35 4.96
N CYS A 258 -1.11 10.26 4.36
CA CYS A 258 -0.28 9.37 3.53
C CYS A 258 0.57 10.16 2.53
N LEU A 259 1.87 9.89 2.54
CA LEU A 259 2.83 10.51 1.62
C LEU A 259 2.65 9.97 0.20
N GLY A 260 2.39 8.65 0.10
CA GLY A 260 2.26 7.91 -1.16
C GLY A 260 0.85 7.89 -1.76
N ASN A 261 -0.10 8.70 -1.27
CA ASN A 261 -1.49 8.63 -1.72
C ASN A 261 -1.65 8.72 -3.25
N ARG A 262 -0.93 9.65 -3.91
CA ARG A 262 -0.96 9.80 -5.37
C ARG A 262 -0.36 8.61 -6.10
N LEU A 263 0.72 8.03 -5.55
CA LEU A 263 1.37 6.85 -6.14
C LEU A 263 0.46 5.62 -6.01
N GLY A 264 -0.20 5.43 -4.88
CA GLY A 264 -1.16 4.35 -4.66
C GLY A 264 -2.35 4.43 -5.63
N GLU A 265 -2.99 5.60 -5.76
CA GLU A 265 -4.06 5.81 -6.74
C GLU A 265 -3.55 5.58 -8.18
N MET A 266 -2.36 6.06 -8.53
CA MET A 266 -1.76 5.88 -9.86
C MET A 266 -1.52 4.40 -10.17
N GLN A 267 -0.98 3.62 -9.23
CA GLN A 267 -0.77 2.19 -9.42
C GLN A 267 -2.10 1.45 -9.63
N LEU A 268 -3.12 1.77 -8.82
CA LEU A 268 -4.46 1.19 -8.99
C LEU A 268 -5.08 1.56 -10.33
N ARG A 269 -5.02 2.82 -10.72
CA ARG A 269 -5.53 3.27 -12.03
C ARG A 269 -4.84 2.52 -13.16
N ILE A 270 -3.53 2.48 -13.16
CA ILE A 270 -2.74 1.88 -14.25
C ILE A 270 -2.97 0.36 -14.33
N ILE A 271 -2.96 -0.37 -13.22
CA ILE A 271 -3.17 -1.81 -13.27
C ILE A 271 -4.56 -2.14 -13.85
N TRP A 272 -5.61 -1.39 -13.47
CA TRP A 272 -6.96 -1.60 -14.02
C TRP A 272 -7.07 -1.19 -15.49
N GLU A 273 -6.43 -0.10 -15.92
CA GLU A 273 -6.34 0.26 -17.34
C GLU A 273 -5.67 -0.85 -18.17
N GLU A 274 -4.62 -1.47 -17.63
CA GLU A 274 -3.90 -2.56 -18.32
C GLU A 274 -4.67 -3.89 -18.29
N ILE A 275 -5.44 -4.18 -17.22
CA ILE A 275 -6.35 -5.32 -17.13
C ILE A 275 -7.42 -5.21 -18.23
N LEU A 276 -8.11 -4.08 -18.31
CA LEU A 276 -9.21 -3.86 -19.26
C LEU A 276 -8.78 -3.87 -20.73
N LYS A 277 -7.49 -3.66 -21.01
CA LYS A 277 -6.93 -3.81 -22.38
C LYS A 277 -6.72 -5.26 -22.79
N ARG A 278 -6.51 -6.16 -21.83
CA ARG A 278 -6.08 -7.54 -22.05
C ARG A 278 -7.18 -8.55 -21.81
N PHE A 279 -7.99 -8.28 -20.81
CA PHE A 279 -8.92 -9.24 -20.28
C PHE A 279 -10.33 -8.63 -20.22
N GLY A 280 -11.32 -9.51 -20.35
CA GLY A 280 -12.68 -9.20 -19.96
C GLY A 280 -12.83 -9.31 -18.44
N LYS A 281 -13.77 -10.12 -17.99
CA LYS A 281 -13.97 -10.39 -16.57
C LYS A 281 -12.94 -11.39 -16.04
N ILE A 282 -12.29 -11.04 -14.93
CA ILE A 282 -11.47 -11.96 -14.13
C ILE A 282 -12.39 -12.52 -13.03
N GLU A 283 -12.54 -13.83 -12.96
CA GLU A 283 -13.45 -14.49 -12.02
C GLU A 283 -12.71 -14.93 -10.76
N VAL A 284 -13.22 -14.54 -9.60
CA VAL A 284 -12.82 -15.10 -8.31
C VAL A 284 -13.52 -16.45 -8.17
N THR A 285 -12.73 -17.51 -7.94
CA THR A 285 -13.22 -18.91 -8.03
C THR A 285 -13.56 -19.55 -6.69
N SER A 286 -13.01 -19.00 -5.60
CA SER A 286 -13.30 -19.45 -4.24
C SER A 286 -13.12 -18.32 -3.23
N ASP A 287 -13.55 -18.56 -1.98
CA ASP A 287 -13.44 -17.56 -0.90
C ASP A 287 -12.00 -17.11 -0.68
N PRO A 288 -11.78 -15.82 -0.45
CA PRO A 288 -10.45 -15.30 -0.16
C PRO A 288 -9.95 -15.75 1.21
N VAL A 289 -8.62 -15.91 1.34
CA VAL A 289 -7.98 -16.09 2.64
C VAL A 289 -7.50 -14.73 3.13
N TYR A 290 -7.99 -14.29 4.29
CA TYR A 290 -7.63 -13.01 4.87
C TYR A 290 -6.38 -13.08 5.76
N LEU A 291 -5.71 -11.95 5.93
CA LEU A 291 -4.65 -11.79 6.92
C LEU A 291 -5.24 -11.80 8.35
N LYS A 292 -4.56 -12.48 9.26
CA LYS A 292 -4.87 -12.41 10.70
C LYS A 292 -4.25 -11.14 11.29
N SER A 293 -4.83 -9.98 11.03
CA SER A 293 -4.32 -8.69 11.52
C SER A 293 -5.47 -7.80 11.97
N SER A 294 -5.31 -7.16 13.12
CA SER A 294 -6.22 -6.10 13.57
C SER A 294 -5.92 -4.74 12.94
N PHE A 295 -4.74 -4.60 12.34
CA PHE A 295 -4.23 -3.34 11.79
C PHE A 295 -4.36 -3.26 10.26
N ILE A 296 -4.00 -4.34 9.55
CA ILE A 296 -4.09 -4.42 8.09
C ILE A 296 -5.34 -5.24 7.71
N ASN A 297 -6.27 -4.61 7.01
CA ASN A 297 -7.39 -5.27 6.35
C ASN A 297 -6.89 -5.83 5.01
N GLY A 298 -6.39 -7.06 5.02
CA GLY A 298 -5.64 -7.63 3.93
C GLY A 298 -6.11 -9.00 3.47
N ILE A 299 -5.82 -9.30 2.21
CA ILE A 299 -6.09 -10.57 1.54
C ILE A 299 -4.76 -11.27 1.30
N ARG A 300 -4.61 -12.49 1.84
CA ARG A 300 -3.43 -13.34 1.69
C ARG A 300 -3.48 -14.20 0.44
N GLU A 301 -4.68 -14.72 0.12
CA GLU A 301 -4.90 -15.53 -1.07
C GLU A 301 -6.23 -15.13 -1.71
N LEU A 302 -6.21 -15.01 -3.04
CA LEU A 302 -7.39 -14.71 -3.85
C LEU A 302 -7.31 -15.58 -5.12
N PRO A 303 -7.92 -16.79 -5.09
CA PRO A 303 -7.96 -17.67 -6.26
C PRO A 303 -8.82 -17.07 -7.37
N VAL A 304 -8.26 -17.04 -8.57
CA VAL A 304 -8.93 -16.47 -9.75
C VAL A 304 -8.69 -17.30 -11.00
N THR A 305 -9.56 -17.11 -11.99
CA THR A 305 -9.37 -17.63 -13.35
C THR A 305 -9.60 -16.51 -14.37
N ILE A 306 -8.73 -16.44 -15.38
CA ILE A 306 -8.88 -15.62 -16.57
C ILE A 306 -9.28 -16.55 -17.70
N ARG A 307 -10.43 -16.26 -18.33
CA ARG A 307 -10.88 -17.01 -19.51
C ARG A 307 -10.43 -16.31 -20.80
N ALA A 308 -9.99 -17.13 -21.78
CA ALA A 308 -9.60 -16.66 -23.12
C ALA A 308 -10.78 -16.14 -23.91
#